data_9d093690a691b2e765030e002dbb49e5
#
_entry.id   9d093690a691b2e765030e002dbb49e5
#
_cell.length_a   1.000
_cell.length_b   1.000
_cell.length_c   1.000
_cell.angle_alpha   90.00
_cell.angle_beta   90.00
_cell.angle_gamma   90.00
#
_symmetry.space_group_name_H-M   'P 1'
#
loop_
_entity.id
_entity.type
_entity.pdbx_description
1 polymer ?
#
loop_
_entity_poly.entity_id
_entity_poly.type
_entity_poly.pdbx_seq_one_letter_code
_entity_poly.pdbx_strand_id
1 'polypeptide(L)'
;MVRASLLWIASAACLLHAGEPLKWVQTPKKDELREGSKLVLSYLYATQLPAGIAADRARCCYLYPLLTPEGVNVLGDFQPDHLHHRGIFWAWPYVGIGGEDYDVWDLRGLKAANVSHKAEIAAGGKRAILRVDNVWAVNGQRVATLHETYTIHLSADRSRTLEMALTLTALDAPMTLKGSHEAEKSYGGFNVRFAPREQTVIRTEAGVSEKDQDLNPHSWAELEALYNGRRAALRIDNDPSNPGGTPQMTLRHYGFLGVSYPGKTPQRDAVTLEPGKPLTLRYSVRVSDR
;
A
#
# COMPACT_ATOMS: atom_id res chain seq x y z
N MET A 1 -12.03 -40.51 62.16
CA MET A 1 -10.90 -40.19 61.25
C MET A 1 -11.47 -39.60 59.99
N VAL A 2 -11.42 -38.27 59.83
CA VAL A 2 -11.93 -37.53 58.65
C VAL A 2 -10.71 -37.19 57.80
N ARG A 3 -10.69 -37.72 56.57
CA ARG A 3 -9.64 -37.42 55.58
C ARG A 3 -10.02 -36.14 54.85
N ALA A 4 -9.24 -35.08 55.02
CA ALA A 4 -9.35 -33.84 54.25
C ALA A 4 -8.61 -34.00 52.90
N SER A 5 -9.36 -33.92 51.79
CA SER A 5 -8.80 -33.90 50.44
C SER A 5 -8.47 -32.45 50.09
N LEU A 6 -7.18 -32.12 49.90
CA LEU A 6 -6.75 -30.84 49.35
C LEU A 6 -6.97 -30.86 47.81
N LEU A 7 -7.86 -30.00 47.35
CA LEU A 7 -7.95 -29.68 45.92
C LEU A 7 -6.83 -28.68 45.58
N TRP A 8 -5.92 -29.07 44.68
CA TRP A 8 -4.98 -28.17 44.06
C TRP A 8 -5.70 -27.46 42.86
N ILE A 9 -5.95 -26.17 42.97
CA ILE A 9 -6.40 -25.35 41.86
C ILE A 9 -5.14 -24.92 41.12
N ALA A 10 -4.91 -25.53 39.95
CA ALA A 10 -3.88 -25.08 39.03
C ALA A 10 -4.37 -23.78 38.33
N SER A 11 -3.89 -22.62 38.78
CA SER A 11 -4.04 -21.36 38.03
C SER A 11 -3.22 -21.46 36.75
N ALA A 12 -3.88 -21.67 35.59
CA ALA A 12 -3.26 -21.48 34.31
C ALA A 12 -3.06 -19.96 34.10
N ALA A 13 -1.84 -19.50 34.37
CA ALA A 13 -1.42 -18.13 33.98
C ALA A 13 -1.43 -18.08 32.46
N CYS A 14 -2.39 -17.36 31.90
CA CYS A 14 -2.40 -16.98 30.49
C CYS A 14 -1.19 -16.06 30.26
N LEU A 15 -0.07 -16.63 29.81
CA LEU A 15 1.08 -15.85 29.37
C LEU A 15 0.63 -15.04 28.15
N LEU A 16 0.26 -13.78 28.38
CA LEU A 16 0.17 -12.79 27.31
C LEU A 16 1.52 -12.80 26.60
N HIS A 17 1.57 -13.41 25.41
CA HIS A 17 2.74 -13.30 24.55
C HIS A 17 2.87 -11.83 24.16
N ALA A 18 3.74 -11.11 24.88
CA ALA A 18 4.25 -9.85 24.38
C ALA A 18 4.97 -10.19 23.08
N GLY A 19 4.49 -9.68 21.95
CA GLY A 19 5.13 -9.91 20.65
C GLY A 19 6.60 -9.52 20.72
N GLU A 20 7.43 -10.17 19.93
CA GLU A 20 8.85 -9.85 19.80
C GLU A 20 9.02 -8.38 19.38
N PRO A 21 10.10 -7.71 19.82
CA PRO A 21 10.29 -6.30 19.51
C PRO A 21 10.45 -6.06 18.00
N LEU A 22 9.87 -4.95 17.54
CA LEU A 22 10.07 -4.48 16.18
C LEU A 22 11.51 -3.99 15.99
N LYS A 23 12.07 -4.26 14.82
CA LYS A 23 13.35 -3.71 14.38
C LYS A 23 13.37 -3.46 12.87
N TRP A 24 14.07 -2.41 12.47
CA TRP A 24 14.42 -2.19 11.07
C TRP A 24 15.76 -2.83 10.72
N VAL A 25 15.83 -3.45 9.55
CA VAL A 25 17.06 -3.99 8.96
C VAL A 25 17.24 -3.33 7.60
N GLN A 26 18.26 -2.50 7.47
CA GLN A 26 18.59 -1.83 6.22
C GLN A 26 19.52 -2.69 5.37
N THR A 27 19.24 -2.75 4.09
CA THR A 27 20.09 -3.42 3.10
C THR A 27 20.37 -2.45 1.95
N PRO A 28 21.28 -2.72 1.01
CA PRO A 28 21.52 -1.81 -0.12
C PRO A 28 20.34 -1.60 -1.08
N LYS A 29 19.21 -2.34 -0.91
CA LYS A 29 18.08 -2.29 -1.85
C LYS A 29 16.74 -2.00 -1.17
N LYS A 30 16.63 -2.21 0.15
CA LYS A 30 15.35 -2.13 0.86
C LYS A 30 15.55 -1.95 2.36
N ASP A 31 14.53 -1.41 3.02
CA ASP A 31 14.36 -1.43 4.46
C ASP A 31 13.37 -2.53 4.84
N GLU A 32 13.76 -3.45 5.70
CA GLU A 32 12.91 -4.52 6.22
C GLU A 32 12.46 -4.23 7.65
N LEU A 33 11.17 -4.19 7.89
CA LEU A 33 10.62 -4.22 9.24
C LEU A 33 10.46 -5.68 9.66
N ARG A 34 10.98 -6.01 10.84
CA ARG A 34 10.89 -7.35 11.44
C ARG A 34 10.32 -7.28 12.83
N GLU A 35 9.56 -8.32 13.20
CA GLU A 35 9.12 -8.64 14.54
C GLU A 35 9.93 -9.85 15.00
N GLY A 36 10.95 -9.61 15.84
CA GLY A 36 11.97 -10.63 16.11
C GLY A 36 12.70 -11.08 14.85
N SER A 37 12.58 -12.36 14.50
CA SER A 37 13.11 -12.93 13.24
C SER A 37 12.13 -12.84 12.06
N LYS A 38 10.84 -12.64 12.32
CA LYS A 38 9.77 -12.66 11.30
C LYS A 38 9.76 -11.35 10.50
N LEU A 39 9.70 -11.46 9.17
CA LEU A 39 9.49 -10.30 8.30
C LEU A 39 8.05 -9.79 8.47
N VAL A 40 7.88 -8.49 8.56
CA VAL A 40 6.58 -7.80 8.58
C VAL A 40 6.29 -7.20 7.21
N LEU A 41 7.21 -6.36 6.72
CA LEU A 41 7.15 -5.75 5.39
C LEU A 41 8.55 -5.33 4.93
N SER A 42 8.67 -5.01 3.64
CA SER A 42 9.86 -4.30 3.13
C SER A 42 9.43 -3.09 2.29
N TYR A 43 10.20 -2.01 2.38
CA TYR A 43 10.15 -0.88 1.45
C TYR A 43 11.31 -0.98 0.48
N LEU A 44 11.00 -1.04 -0.80
CA LEU A 44 11.96 -1.24 -1.90
C LEU A 44 12.37 0.12 -2.47
N TYR A 45 13.42 0.71 -1.94
CA TYR A 45 13.88 2.04 -2.37
C TYR A 45 14.83 1.99 -3.58
N ALA A 46 15.55 0.90 -3.79
CA ALA A 46 16.34 0.71 -5.01
C ALA A 46 15.46 0.13 -6.14
N THR A 47 15.85 0.40 -7.38
CA THR A 47 15.17 -0.13 -8.56
C THR A 47 15.19 -1.66 -8.56
N GLN A 48 14.02 -2.24 -8.73
CA GLN A 48 13.81 -3.68 -8.88
C GLN A 48 13.59 -4.02 -10.34
N LEU A 49 14.28 -5.05 -10.82
CA LEU A 49 14.08 -5.65 -12.14
C LEU A 49 14.51 -7.12 -12.08
N PRO A 50 13.57 -8.07 -11.99
CA PRO A 50 13.87 -9.49 -12.04
C PRO A 50 14.47 -9.90 -13.39
N ALA A 51 15.29 -10.96 -13.39
CA ALA A 51 15.82 -11.52 -14.62
C ALA A 51 14.69 -11.94 -15.58
N GLY A 52 14.86 -11.66 -16.86
CA GLY A 52 13.88 -11.98 -17.90
C GLY A 52 12.73 -10.98 -18.05
N ILE A 53 12.64 -9.96 -17.19
CA ILE A 53 11.67 -8.87 -17.34
C ILE A 53 12.27 -7.72 -18.14
N ALA A 54 11.48 -7.15 -19.05
CA ALA A 54 11.91 -6.03 -19.89
C ALA A 54 12.32 -4.81 -19.05
N ALA A 55 13.37 -4.11 -19.47
CA ALA A 55 13.99 -3.02 -18.70
C ALA A 55 13.06 -1.84 -18.44
N ASP A 56 12.06 -1.61 -19.28
CA ASP A 56 11.01 -0.59 -19.12
C ASP A 56 10.07 -0.88 -17.95
N ARG A 57 10.06 -2.10 -17.39
CA ARG A 57 9.29 -2.51 -16.22
C ARG A 57 10.03 -2.29 -14.90
N ALA A 58 11.25 -1.76 -14.94
CA ALA A 58 12.03 -1.45 -13.74
C ALA A 58 11.32 -0.37 -12.88
N ARG A 59 11.20 -0.61 -11.57
CA ARG A 59 10.53 0.31 -10.63
C ARG A 59 11.16 0.25 -9.25
N CYS A 60 11.13 1.39 -8.54
CA CYS A 60 11.45 1.51 -7.11
C CYS A 60 10.30 2.16 -6.34
N CYS A 61 10.52 2.42 -5.06
CA CYS A 61 9.68 3.27 -4.23
C CYS A 61 8.28 2.66 -4.01
N TYR A 62 8.24 1.43 -3.48
CA TYR A 62 7.00 0.72 -3.18
C TYR A 62 7.20 -0.30 -2.06
N LEU A 63 6.10 -0.76 -1.46
CA LEU A 63 6.10 -1.79 -0.41
C LEU A 63 5.88 -3.19 -1.00
N TYR A 64 6.78 -4.13 -0.68
CA TYR A 64 6.66 -5.54 -0.99
C TYR A 64 7.75 -6.36 -0.28
N PRO A 65 7.44 -7.48 0.37
CA PRO A 65 6.10 -7.99 0.70
C PRO A 65 5.44 -7.25 1.88
N LEU A 66 4.20 -7.61 2.19
CA LEU A 66 3.51 -7.30 3.45
C LEU A 66 2.89 -8.58 3.99
N LEU A 67 3.26 -8.96 5.22
CA LEU A 67 2.87 -10.22 5.82
C LEU A 67 1.89 -10.04 6.96
N THR A 68 0.93 -10.95 7.08
CA THR A 68 0.07 -11.08 8.26
C THR A 68 0.88 -11.48 9.49
N PRO A 69 0.34 -11.40 10.71
CA PRO A 69 1.02 -11.87 11.93
C PRO A 69 1.50 -13.34 11.86
N GLU A 70 0.78 -14.19 11.15
CA GLU A 70 1.19 -15.60 10.96
C GLU A 70 2.13 -15.79 9.75
N GLY A 71 2.53 -14.71 9.06
CA GLY A 71 3.52 -14.74 7.99
C GLY A 71 2.98 -15.07 6.61
N VAL A 72 1.69 -14.85 6.35
CA VAL A 72 1.10 -14.94 5.00
C VAL A 72 1.41 -13.66 4.23
N ASN A 73 2.16 -13.76 3.14
CA ASN A 73 2.33 -12.62 2.23
C ASN A 73 1.09 -12.46 1.37
N VAL A 74 0.43 -11.31 1.48
CA VAL A 74 -0.79 -10.99 0.72
C VAL A 74 -0.52 -10.18 -0.55
N LEU A 75 0.70 -9.67 -0.75
CA LEU A 75 1.04 -8.82 -1.89
C LEU A 75 1.69 -9.60 -3.03
N GLY A 76 1.43 -9.15 -4.26
CA GLY A 76 2.08 -9.62 -5.48
C GLY A 76 3.06 -8.59 -6.04
N ASP A 77 4.08 -9.06 -6.77
CA ASP A 77 5.05 -8.23 -7.47
C ASP A 77 5.40 -8.85 -8.81
N PHE A 78 5.53 -8.05 -9.87
CA PHE A 78 5.81 -8.52 -11.24
C PHE A 78 4.93 -9.68 -11.70
N GLN A 79 3.63 -9.62 -11.40
CA GLN A 79 2.71 -10.69 -11.82
C GLN A 79 2.63 -10.75 -13.36
N PRO A 80 2.63 -11.96 -13.97
CA PRO A 80 2.74 -12.13 -15.42
C PRO A 80 1.63 -11.43 -16.23
N ASP A 81 0.43 -11.31 -15.64
CA ASP A 81 -0.73 -10.65 -16.25
C ASP A 81 -0.60 -9.12 -16.29
N HIS A 82 0.15 -8.52 -15.33
CA HIS A 82 0.36 -7.08 -15.21
C HIS A 82 1.75 -6.78 -14.64
N LEU A 83 2.77 -6.85 -15.52
CA LEU A 83 4.17 -6.65 -15.12
C LEU A 83 4.49 -5.25 -14.57
N HIS A 84 3.62 -4.28 -14.73
CA HIS A 84 3.75 -2.93 -14.18
C HIS A 84 3.13 -2.78 -12.77
N HIS A 85 2.31 -3.73 -12.29
CA HIS A 85 1.79 -3.70 -10.93
C HIS A 85 2.85 -4.11 -9.90
N ARG A 86 2.79 -3.49 -8.72
CA ARG A 86 3.66 -3.76 -7.56
C ARG A 86 2.83 -4.02 -6.32
N GLY A 87 3.44 -4.42 -5.22
CA GLY A 87 2.77 -4.64 -3.94
C GLY A 87 1.82 -3.51 -3.57
N ILE A 88 2.27 -2.52 -2.79
CA ILE A 88 1.55 -1.26 -2.54
C ILE A 88 2.34 -0.14 -3.19
N PHE A 89 1.70 0.63 -4.07
CA PHE A 89 2.38 1.63 -4.88
C PHE A 89 1.48 2.81 -5.28
N TRP A 90 2.11 3.94 -5.54
CA TRP A 90 1.47 5.13 -6.10
C TRP A 90 1.70 5.17 -7.60
N ALA A 91 0.63 5.36 -8.38
CA ALA A 91 0.74 5.48 -9.83
C ALA A 91 -0.47 6.18 -10.44
N TRP A 92 -0.21 6.97 -11.46
CA TRP A 92 -1.21 7.64 -12.29
C TRP A 92 -0.92 7.33 -13.75
N PRO A 93 -1.94 6.95 -14.55
CA PRO A 93 -1.77 6.73 -15.99
C PRO A 93 -1.64 8.04 -16.78
N TYR A 94 -1.95 9.18 -16.15
CA TYR A 94 -1.79 10.48 -16.76
C TYR A 94 -1.14 11.48 -15.77
N VAL A 95 0.00 11.99 -16.15
CA VAL A 95 0.72 13.07 -15.45
C VAL A 95 1.12 14.11 -16.48
N GLY A 96 0.36 15.23 -16.59
CA GLY A 96 0.62 16.31 -17.52
C GLY A 96 1.62 17.32 -16.93
N ILE A 97 2.71 17.64 -17.64
CA ILE A 97 3.73 18.60 -17.23
C ILE A 97 4.21 19.36 -18.47
N GLY A 98 4.12 20.69 -18.47
CA GLY A 98 4.66 21.52 -19.54
C GLY A 98 4.04 21.26 -20.93
N GLY A 99 2.80 20.78 -20.98
CA GLY A 99 2.10 20.43 -22.21
C GLY A 99 2.35 19.01 -22.73
N GLU A 100 3.18 18.23 -22.05
CA GLU A 100 3.48 16.84 -22.36
C GLU A 100 2.82 15.90 -21.36
N ASP A 101 2.46 14.67 -21.78
CA ASP A 101 1.84 13.64 -20.99
C ASP A 101 2.81 12.52 -20.66
N TYR A 102 2.86 12.16 -19.38
CA TYR A 102 3.67 11.09 -18.84
C TYR A 102 2.79 10.05 -18.14
N ASP A 103 3.31 8.85 -17.97
CA ASP A 103 2.57 7.74 -17.41
C ASP A 103 3.41 7.02 -16.34
N VAL A 104 3.02 7.21 -15.06
CA VAL A 104 3.66 6.51 -13.92
C VAL A 104 3.06 5.12 -13.73
N TRP A 105 1.91 4.84 -14.33
CA TRP A 105 1.27 3.52 -14.28
C TRP A 105 2.04 2.51 -15.11
N ASP A 106 2.22 2.78 -16.40
CA ASP A 106 2.96 1.96 -17.35
C ASP A 106 4.45 2.31 -17.44
N LEU A 107 4.93 3.25 -16.60
CA LEU A 107 6.34 3.68 -16.48
C LEU A 107 6.88 4.36 -17.75
N ARG A 108 6.02 5.12 -18.45
CA ARG A 108 6.42 5.82 -19.70
C ARG A 108 6.85 7.25 -19.43
N GLY A 109 8.09 7.55 -19.78
CA GLY A 109 8.66 8.91 -19.82
C GLY A 109 8.97 9.55 -18.47
N LEU A 110 8.39 9.08 -17.35
CA LEU A 110 8.61 9.56 -16.01
C LEU A 110 9.13 8.45 -15.11
N LYS A 111 10.17 8.71 -14.33
CA LYS A 111 10.81 7.75 -13.44
C LYS A 111 10.83 8.25 -12.01
N ALA A 112 10.55 7.34 -11.07
CA ALA A 112 10.75 7.58 -9.65
C ALA A 112 12.17 7.21 -9.22
N ALA A 113 12.69 7.91 -8.21
CA ALA A 113 13.93 7.57 -7.53
C ALA A 113 13.82 7.94 -6.05
N ASN A 114 14.41 7.12 -5.17
CA ASN A 114 14.55 7.46 -3.76
C ASN A 114 15.71 8.45 -3.57
N VAL A 115 15.50 9.47 -2.76
CA VAL A 115 16.50 10.48 -2.37
C VAL A 115 17.03 10.19 -0.97
N SER A 116 16.11 9.93 -0.03
CA SER A 116 16.44 9.61 1.35
C SER A 116 15.37 8.73 1.99
N HIS A 117 15.75 8.02 3.04
CA HIS A 117 14.81 7.28 3.89
C HIS A 117 15.32 7.26 5.33
N LYS A 118 14.40 7.27 6.27
CA LYS A 118 14.68 7.19 7.71
C LYS A 118 13.68 6.27 8.38
N ALA A 119 14.21 5.23 9.02
CA ALA A 119 13.43 4.23 9.72
C ALA A 119 13.68 4.34 11.24
N GLU A 120 12.63 4.29 12.04
CA GLU A 120 12.70 4.39 13.51
C GLU A 120 11.64 3.50 14.16
N ILE A 121 11.93 3.08 15.40
CA ILE A 121 10.98 2.39 16.26
C ILE A 121 10.57 3.36 17.37
N ALA A 122 9.27 3.60 17.50
CA ALA A 122 8.76 4.48 18.56
C ALA A 122 8.92 3.85 19.95
N ALA A 123 8.93 4.68 20.98
CA ALA A 123 8.99 4.23 22.36
C ALA A 123 7.93 3.15 22.65
N GLY A 124 8.30 2.11 23.39
CA GLY A 124 7.43 0.96 23.66
C GLY A 124 7.50 -0.18 22.62
N GLY A 125 8.23 -0.02 21.49
CA GLY A 125 8.57 -1.11 20.57
C GLY A 125 7.44 -1.69 19.73
N LYS A 126 6.21 -1.14 19.82
CA LYS A 126 5.01 -1.65 19.13
C LYS A 126 4.62 -0.84 17.87
N ARG A 127 5.33 0.24 17.61
CA ARG A 127 5.09 1.12 16.47
C ARG A 127 6.40 1.38 15.74
N ALA A 128 6.40 1.12 14.44
CA ALA A 128 7.52 1.44 13.56
C ALA A 128 7.13 2.58 12.63
N ILE A 129 8.07 3.44 12.30
CA ILE A 129 7.87 4.58 11.40
C ILE A 129 8.94 4.53 10.34
N LEU A 130 8.56 4.73 9.09
CA LEU A 130 9.45 4.93 7.95
C LEU A 130 9.05 6.22 7.25
N ARG A 131 10.00 7.13 7.08
CA ARG A 131 9.86 8.35 6.26
C ARG A 131 10.76 8.23 5.06
N VAL A 132 10.25 8.54 3.90
CA VAL A 132 10.99 8.48 2.65
C VAL A 132 10.76 9.74 1.83
N ASP A 133 11.81 10.20 1.19
CA ASP A 133 11.76 11.28 0.21
C ASP A 133 12.11 10.68 -1.15
N ASN A 134 11.15 10.74 -2.04
CA ASN A 134 11.29 10.30 -3.42
C ASN A 134 11.15 11.49 -4.35
N VAL A 135 11.60 11.33 -5.58
CA VAL A 135 11.41 12.31 -6.65
C VAL A 135 10.85 11.63 -7.89
N TRP A 136 10.08 12.38 -8.64
CA TRP A 136 9.79 12.07 -10.04
C TRP A 136 10.69 12.91 -10.95
N ALA A 137 11.22 12.27 -11.98
CA ALA A 137 12.10 12.91 -12.95
C ALA A 137 11.71 12.55 -14.38
N VAL A 138 11.82 13.55 -15.27
CA VAL A 138 11.66 13.44 -16.71
C VAL A 138 13.01 13.81 -17.33
N ASN A 139 13.57 12.93 -18.16
CA ASN A 139 14.88 13.13 -18.80
C ASN A 139 16.00 13.53 -17.82
N GLY A 140 15.97 12.99 -16.58
CA GLY A 140 16.92 13.30 -15.52
C GLY A 140 16.65 14.59 -14.74
N GLN A 141 15.74 15.44 -15.16
CA GLN A 141 15.31 16.63 -14.43
C GLN A 141 14.20 16.28 -13.45
N ARG A 142 14.36 16.67 -12.18
CA ARG A 142 13.32 16.49 -11.15
C ARG A 142 12.13 17.40 -11.47
N VAL A 143 10.92 16.83 -11.42
CA VAL A 143 9.66 17.53 -11.70
C VAL A 143 8.71 17.56 -10.50
N ALA A 144 8.85 16.60 -9.57
CA ALA A 144 8.06 16.55 -8.35
C ALA A 144 8.83 15.89 -7.20
N THR A 145 8.46 16.24 -5.97
CA THR A 145 8.86 15.53 -4.75
C THR A 145 7.68 14.76 -4.16
N LEU A 146 7.97 13.58 -3.61
CA LEU A 146 7.03 12.74 -2.90
C LEU A 146 7.60 12.46 -1.51
N HIS A 147 6.99 13.08 -0.51
CA HIS A 147 7.31 12.77 0.89
C HIS A 147 6.28 11.77 1.41
N GLU A 148 6.73 10.59 1.81
CA GLU A 148 5.88 9.51 2.28
C GLU A 148 6.20 9.17 3.73
N THR A 149 5.16 8.96 4.53
CA THR A 149 5.27 8.45 5.89
C THR A 149 4.45 7.18 6.02
N TYR A 150 5.08 6.14 6.52
CA TYR A 150 4.47 4.86 6.83
C TYR A 150 4.57 4.63 8.33
N THR A 151 3.43 4.44 9.00
CA THR A 151 3.39 4.11 10.43
C THR A 151 2.75 2.75 10.60
N ILE A 152 3.50 1.79 11.12
CA ILE A 152 3.08 0.42 11.30
C ILE A 152 2.80 0.17 12.77
N HIS A 153 1.59 -0.33 13.05
CA HIS A 153 1.14 -0.72 14.38
C HIS A 153 0.95 -2.24 14.45
N LEU A 154 1.50 -2.85 15.49
CA LEU A 154 1.19 -4.22 15.86
C LEU A 154 -0.04 -4.22 16.79
N SER A 155 -1.12 -4.83 16.35
CA SER A 155 -2.36 -4.95 17.12
C SER A 155 -2.44 -6.29 17.85
N ALA A 156 -3.10 -6.30 19.01
CA ALA A 156 -3.29 -7.53 19.81
C ALA A 156 -4.30 -8.50 19.17
N ASP A 157 -5.11 -8.05 18.22
CA ASP A 157 -6.22 -8.78 17.60
C ASP A 157 -5.81 -9.58 16.35
N ARG A 158 -4.56 -10.02 16.26
CA ARG A 158 -4.04 -10.76 15.10
C ARG A 158 -4.16 -9.96 13.79
N SER A 159 -3.91 -8.67 13.86
CA SER A 159 -3.82 -7.80 12.68
C SER A 159 -2.62 -6.87 12.77
N ARG A 160 -2.20 -6.34 11.61
CA ARG A 160 -1.22 -5.27 11.48
C ARG A 160 -1.85 -4.13 10.73
N THR A 161 -1.74 -2.93 11.26
CA THR A 161 -2.24 -1.72 10.60
C THR A 161 -1.06 -0.89 10.13
N LEU A 162 -1.12 -0.47 8.88
CA LEU A 162 -0.17 0.42 8.23
C LEU A 162 -0.89 1.70 7.84
N GLU A 163 -0.62 2.79 8.55
CA GLU A 163 -1.07 4.14 8.19
C GLU A 163 -0.09 4.72 7.19
N MET A 164 -0.59 5.30 6.12
CA MET A 164 0.20 5.82 5.02
C MET A 164 -0.22 7.25 4.69
N ALA A 165 0.77 8.12 4.54
CA ALA A 165 0.58 9.48 4.04
C ALA A 165 1.57 9.75 2.89
N LEU A 166 1.05 10.25 1.77
CA LEU A 166 1.83 10.79 0.65
C LEU A 166 1.61 12.29 0.58
N THR A 167 2.68 13.06 0.52
CA THR A 167 2.65 14.48 0.15
C THR A 167 3.39 14.64 -1.17
N LEU A 168 2.65 14.95 -2.23
CA LEU A 168 3.15 15.16 -3.59
C LEU A 168 3.20 16.66 -3.89
N THR A 169 4.33 17.15 -4.35
CA THR A 169 4.53 18.58 -4.67
C THR A 169 5.19 18.72 -6.05
N ALA A 170 4.52 19.42 -6.95
CA ALA A 170 5.11 19.86 -8.23
C ALA A 170 6.20 20.89 -7.95
N LEU A 171 7.32 20.85 -8.70
CA LEU A 171 8.46 21.74 -8.47
C LEU A 171 8.35 23.04 -9.30
N ASP A 172 8.75 23.01 -10.55
CA ASP A 172 8.97 24.23 -11.35
C ASP A 172 7.78 24.58 -12.25
N ALA A 173 6.95 23.60 -12.61
CA ALA A 173 5.79 23.76 -13.49
C ALA A 173 4.55 23.13 -12.87
N PRO A 174 3.33 23.62 -13.20
CA PRO A 174 2.09 22.97 -12.82
C PRO A 174 2.07 21.53 -13.31
N MET A 175 1.55 20.62 -12.49
CA MET A 175 1.43 19.19 -12.78
C MET A 175 -0.02 18.76 -12.69
N THR A 176 -0.56 18.17 -13.75
CA THR A 176 -1.94 17.68 -13.77
C THR A 176 -1.96 16.16 -13.61
N LEU A 177 -2.75 15.67 -12.67
CA LEU A 177 -2.99 14.24 -12.46
C LEU A 177 -4.39 13.88 -12.95
N LYS A 178 -4.50 12.77 -13.69
CA LYS A 178 -5.77 12.16 -14.07
C LYS A 178 -5.72 10.65 -13.84
N GLY A 179 -6.90 10.05 -13.72
CA GLY A 179 -7.06 8.60 -13.76
C GLY A 179 -7.00 8.04 -15.18
N SER A 180 -7.52 6.83 -15.36
CA SER A 180 -7.58 6.16 -16.66
C SER A 180 -8.22 7.02 -17.75
N HIS A 181 -7.72 6.91 -18.98
CA HIS A 181 -8.33 7.54 -20.16
C HIS A 181 -9.62 6.84 -20.61
N GLU A 182 -9.83 5.59 -20.21
CA GLU A 182 -11.04 4.82 -20.53
C GLU A 182 -12.25 5.38 -19.77
N ALA A 183 -13.37 5.58 -20.50
CA ALA A 183 -14.56 6.26 -19.95
C ALA A 183 -15.12 5.57 -18.70
N GLU A 184 -15.12 4.25 -18.71
CA GLU A 184 -15.68 3.38 -17.68
C GLU A 184 -14.70 3.01 -16.56
N LYS A 185 -13.48 3.58 -16.55
CA LYS A 185 -12.45 3.30 -15.55
C LYS A 185 -11.93 4.57 -14.89
N SER A 186 -11.62 4.50 -13.59
CA SER A 186 -11.12 5.64 -12.81
C SER A 186 -9.76 5.41 -12.17
N TYR A 187 -9.12 4.25 -12.36
CA TYR A 187 -7.89 3.91 -11.64
C TYR A 187 -6.78 4.97 -11.80
N GLY A 188 -5.99 5.12 -10.76
CA GLY A 188 -4.91 6.10 -10.62
C GLY A 188 -4.89 6.70 -9.23
N GLY A 189 -3.76 6.63 -8.54
CA GLY A 189 -3.58 7.05 -7.15
C GLY A 189 -2.93 5.97 -6.31
N PHE A 190 -3.60 5.54 -5.24
CA PHE A 190 -3.14 4.49 -4.33
C PHE A 190 -3.57 3.11 -4.82
N ASN A 191 -2.64 2.16 -4.90
CA ASN A 191 -2.86 0.88 -5.54
C ASN A 191 -2.25 -0.28 -4.76
N VAL A 192 -2.96 -1.43 -4.76
CA VAL A 192 -2.53 -2.68 -4.12
C VAL A 192 -2.67 -3.83 -5.11
N ARG A 193 -1.58 -4.52 -5.39
CA ARG A 193 -1.56 -5.78 -6.14
C ARG A 193 -1.41 -6.94 -5.19
N PHE A 194 -2.28 -7.94 -5.31
CA PHE A 194 -2.31 -9.13 -4.45
C PHE A 194 -1.50 -10.29 -5.03
N ALA A 195 -0.95 -11.13 -4.14
CA ALA A 195 -0.27 -12.37 -4.48
C ALA A 195 -1.19 -13.36 -5.22
N PRO A 196 -0.65 -14.38 -5.89
CA PRO A 196 -1.44 -15.51 -6.39
C PRO A 196 -2.27 -16.14 -5.26
N ARG A 197 -3.53 -16.43 -5.54
CA ARG A 197 -4.52 -16.82 -4.53
C ARG A 197 -5.72 -17.52 -5.14
N GLU A 198 -6.54 -18.11 -4.28
CA GLU A 198 -7.80 -18.76 -4.61
C GLU A 198 -8.94 -18.21 -3.75
N GLN A 199 -10.19 -18.46 -4.16
CA GLN A 199 -11.40 -18.09 -3.42
C GLN A 199 -11.43 -16.60 -3.03
N THR A 200 -11.16 -15.72 -3.97
CA THR A 200 -11.18 -14.27 -3.76
C THR A 200 -12.59 -13.80 -3.42
N VAL A 201 -12.71 -13.05 -2.32
CA VAL A 201 -13.93 -12.34 -1.91
C VAL A 201 -13.56 -10.88 -1.70
N ILE A 202 -14.27 -9.98 -2.35
CA ILE A 202 -14.12 -8.53 -2.15
C ILE A 202 -15.34 -8.01 -1.41
N ARG A 203 -15.11 -7.20 -0.35
CA ARG A 203 -16.15 -6.56 0.46
C ARG A 203 -15.94 -5.05 0.49
N THR A 204 -17.04 -4.34 0.59
CA THR A 204 -17.11 -2.89 0.83
C THR A 204 -18.20 -2.63 1.87
N GLU A 205 -18.46 -1.37 2.23
CA GLU A 205 -19.60 -0.99 3.07
C GLU A 205 -20.96 -1.40 2.48
N ALA A 206 -21.03 -1.58 1.17
CA ALA A 206 -22.24 -2.04 0.47
C ALA A 206 -22.43 -3.58 0.52
N GLY A 207 -21.48 -4.32 1.11
CA GLY A 207 -21.50 -5.78 1.18
C GLY A 207 -20.48 -6.45 0.27
N VAL A 208 -20.75 -7.70 -0.14
CA VAL A 208 -19.88 -8.45 -1.06
C VAL A 208 -20.02 -7.92 -2.47
N SER A 209 -18.89 -7.67 -3.12
CA SER A 209 -18.85 -7.29 -4.53
C SER A 209 -18.77 -8.54 -5.39
N GLU A 210 -19.84 -8.84 -6.11
CA GLU A 210 -19.92 -10.02 -6.99
C GLU A 210 -19.23 -9.79 -8.35
N LYS A 211 -18.90 -8.56 -8.68
CA LYS A 211 -18.30 -8.15 -9.96
C LYS A 211 -17.17 -7.16 -9.74
N ASP A 212 -16.30 -7.06 -10.73
CA ASP A 212 -15.34 -5.98 -10.83
C ASP A 212 -16.04 -4.63 -10.90
N GLN A 213 -15.44 -3.61 -10.24
CA GLN A 213 -15.98 -2.24 -10.16
C GLN A 213 -14.90 -1.22 -10.45
N ASP A 214 -15.27 -0.03 -10.90
CA ASP A 214 -14.37 1.10 -11.13
C ASP A 214 -14.91 2.45 -10.67
N LEU A 215 -16.14 2.77 -11.03
CA LEU A 215 -16.69 4.13 -10.83
C LEU A 215 -17.51 4.26 -9.56
N ASN A 216 -17.62 3.20 -8.78
CA ASN A 216 -18.42 3.20 -7.56
C ASN A 216 -17.63 3.82 -6.41
N PRO A 217 -18.24 4.78 -5.67
CA PRO A 217 -17.62 5.33 -4.48
C PRO A 217 -17.66 4.33 -3.32
N HIS A 218 -16.53 4.14 -2.65
CA HIS A 218 -16.41 3.34 -1.45
C HIS A 218 -15.45 4.01 -0.46
N SER A 219 -15.81 4.01 0.83
CA SER A 219 -14.95 4.51 1.89
C SER A 219 -13.86 3.51 2.27
N TRP A 220 -14.11 2.21 2.01
CA TRP A 220 -13.16 1.13 2.21
C TRP A 220 -13.44 -0.04 1.26
N ALA A 221 -12.42 -0.85 1.04
CA ALA A 221 -12.53 -2.16 0.39
C ALA A 221 -11.61 -3.18 1.06
N GLU A 222 -12.06 -4.42 1.15
CA GLU A 222 -11.30 -5.56 1.67
C GLU A 222 -11.27 -6.69 0.64
N LEU A 223 -10.08 -7.26 0.41
CA LEU A 223 -9.93 -8.51 -0.33
C LEU A 223 -9.47 -9.60 0.63
N GLU A 224 -10.28 -10.64 0.75
CA GLU A 224 -10.00 -11.87 1.47
C GLU A 224 -9.79 -13.02 0.48
N ALA A 225 -8.84 -13.91 0.74
CA ALA A 225 -8.56 -15.05 -0.13
C ALA A 225 -7.76 -16.14 0.57
N LEU A 226 -7.56 -17.27 -0.12
CA LEU A 226 -6.61 -18.32 0.26
C LEU A 226 -5.27 -18.09 -0.44
N TYR A 227 -4.22 -17.88 0.34
CA TYR A 227 -2.84 -17.75 -0.10
C TYR A 227 -2.06 -19.00 0.31
N ASN A 228 -1.76 -19.88 -0.63
CA ASN A 228 -1.13 -21.18 -0.35
C ASN A 228 -1.88 -21.97 0.75
N GLY A 229 -3.21 -22.05 0.65
CA GLY A 229 -4.06 -22.76 1.59
C GLY A 229 -4.33 -22.05 2.93
N ARG A 230 -3.81 -20.85 3.15
CA ARG A 230 -4.02 -20.05 4.37
C ARG A 230 -4.90 -18.84 4.07
N ARG A 231 -5.96 -18.65 4.84
CA ARG A 231 -6.89 -17.54 4.65
C ARG A 231 -6.36 -16.27 5.28
N ALA A 232 -6.33 -15.21 4.49
CA ALA A 232 -5.89 -13.88 4.94
C ALA A 232 -6.66 -12.78 4.21
N ALA A 233 -6.69 -11.59 4.80
CA ALA A 233 -7.34 -10.43 4.22
C ALA A 233 -6.45 -9.20 4.28
N LEU A 234 -6.63 -8.29 3.30
CA LEU A 234 -6.14 -6.93 3.32
C LEU A 234 -7.30 -5.98 3.06
N ARG A 235 -7.48 -5.01 3.95
CA ARG A 235 -8.45 -3.93 3.87
C ARG A 235 -7.73 -2.61 3.65
N ILE A 236 -8.31 -1.76 2.80
CA ILE A 236 -7.89 -0.37 2.57
C ILE A 236 -9.03 0.52 3.05
N ASP A 237 -8.72 1.47 3.93
CA ASP A 237 -9.63 2.54 4.35
C ASP A 237 -9.13 3.88 3.81
N ASN A 238 -10.02 4.66 3.19
CA ASN A 238 -9.76 6.03 2.79
C ASN A 238 -9.88 6.96 4.01
N ASP A 239 -8.89 7.83 4.20
CA ASP A 239 -8.99 8.85 5.25
C ASP A 239 -10.01 9.92 4.82
N PRO A 240 -10.99 10.28 5.67
CA PRO A 240 -12.01 11.26 5.32
C PRO A 240 -11.45 12.69 5.12
N SER A 241 -10.22 12.96 5.57
CA SER A 241 -9.54 14.23 5.30
C SER A 241 -8.96 14.35 3.90
N ASN A 242 -8.97 13.28 3.12
CA ASN A 242 -8.53 13.32 1.72
C ASN A 242 -9.43 14.24 0.89
N PRO A 243 -8.85 15.06 0.02
CA PRO A 243 -9.66 15.96 -0.79
C PRO A 243 -10.56 15.18 -1.74
N GLY A 244 -11.79 15.67 -1.93
CA GLY A 244 -12.75 15.13 -2.89
C GLY A 244 -13.77 14.15 -2.33
N GLY A 245 -13.83 13.95 -1.02
CA GLY A 245 -14.83 13.09 -0.38
C GLY A 245 -14.59 11.61 -0.59
N THR A 246 -15.65 10.81 -0.65
CA THR A 246 -15.56 9.36 -0.85
C THR A 246 -14.99 9.05 -2.25
N PRO A 247 -13.85 8.35 -2.34
CA PRO A 247 -13.20 8.07 -3.61
C PRO A 247 -13.91 6.96 -4.38
N GLN A 248 -13.80 6.98 -5.69
CA GLN A 248 -14.08 5.80 -6.50
C GLN A 248 -12.99 4.75 -6.27
N MET A 249 -13.38 3.48 -6.18
CA MET A 249 -12.43 2.38 -6.02
C MET A 249 -12.47 1.43 -7.21
N THR A 250 -11.28 1.04 -7.67
CA THR A 250 -11.11 -0.04 -8.64
C THR A 250 -11.00 -1.35 -7.90
N LEU A 251 -11.99 -2.23 -8.08
CA LEU A 251 -12.07 -3.54 -7.44
C LEU A 251 -11.95 -4.63 -8.51
N ARG A 252 -10.93 -5.51 -8.39
CA ARG A 252 -10.68 -6.58 -9.37
C ARG A 252 -10.48 -7.92 -8.69
N HIS A 253 -11.30 -8.90 -9.06
CA HIS A 253 -11.22 -10.26 -8.50
C HIS A 253 -9.93 -10.98 -8.91
N TYR A 254 -9.27 -10.57 -10.00
CA TYR A 254 -7.93 -11.07 -10.32
C TYR A 254 -6.86 -10.62 -9.31
N GLY A 255 -7.20 -9.74 -8.34
CA GLY A 255 -6.34 -9.31 -7.23
C GLY A 255 -5.73 -7.95 -7.40
N PHE A 256 -6.58 -6.98 -7.55
CA PHE A 256 -6.19 -5.59 -7.51
C PHE A 256 -7.26 -4.77 -6.80
N LEU A 257 -6.81 -3.92 -5.88
CA LEU A 257 -7.63 -2.86 -5.29
C LEU A 257 -6.91 -1.53 -5.52
N GLY A 258 -7.65 -0.52 -5.99
CA GLY A 258 -7.15 0.83 -6.18
C GLY A 258 -8.10 1.86 -5.58
N VAL A 259 -7.55 2.91 -4.95
CA VAL A 259 -8.30 4.08 -4.51
C VAL A 259 -7.97 5.21 -5.47
N SER A 260 -8.95 5.58 -6.28
CA SER A 260 -8.78 6.54 -7.36
C SER A 260 -8.76 7.98 -6.87
N TYR A 261 -7.74 8.73 -7.25
CA TYR A 261 -7.65 10.17 -7.05
C TYR A 261 -7.03 10.82 -8.31
N PRO A 262 -7.65 11.84 -8.91
CA PRO A 262 -8.87 12.55 -8.50
C PRO A 262 -10.17 11.75 -8.67
N GLY A 263 -10.15 10.58 -9.28
CA GLY A 263 -11.32 9.82 -9.72
C GLY A 263 -11.84 10.35 -11.06
N LYS A 264 -13.05 9.93 -11.43
CA LYS A 264 -13.71 10.34 -12.67
C LYS A 264 -15.17 10.69 -12.41
N THR A 265 -15.44 11.95 -12.13
CA THR A 265 -16.79 12.49 -11.96
C THR A 265 -16.99 13.65 -12.91
N PRO A 266 -18.24 14.04 -13.27
CA PRO A 266 -18.50 15.21 -14.09
C PRO A 266 -17.91 16.51 -13.52
N GLN A 267 -17.74 16.58 -12.19
CA GLN A 267 -17.20 17.75 -11.50
C GLN A 267 -15.68 17.69 -11.33
N ARG A 268 -15.10 16.51 -11.43
CA ARG A 268 -13.67 16.30 -11.17
C ARG A 268 -13.15 15.03 -11.85
N ASP A 269 -12.41 15.20 -12.92
CA ASP A 269 -11.67 14.13 -13.60
C ASP A 269 -10.15 14.40 -13.63
N ALA A 270 -9.74 15.58 -13.18
CA ALA A 270 -8.36 16.02 -13.11
C ALA A 270 -8.10 16.85 -11.85
N VAL A 271 -6.86 16.87 -11.39
CA VAL A 271 -6.35 17.83 -10.40
C VAL A 271 -5.03 18.41 -10.88
N THR A 272 -4.90 19.73 -10.84
CA THR A 272 -3.65 20.42 -11.14
C THR A 272 -2.99 20.86 -9.84
N LEU A 273 -1.74 20.47 -9.67
CA LEU A 273 -0.87 20.88 -8.58
C LEU A 273 -0.04 22.06 -9.03
N GLU A 274 -0.26 23.20 -8.43
CA GLU A 274 0.58 24.38 -8.65
C GLU A 274 1.96 24.16 -8.01
N PRO A 275 3.03 24.72 -8.58
CA PRO A 275 4.37 24.61 -8.02
C PRO A 275 4.43 25.01 -6.54
N GLY A 276 5.06 24.17 -5.74
CA GLY A 276 5.21 24.38 -4.31
C GLY A 276 3.94 24.16 -3.45
N LYS A 277 2.78 23.89 -4.06
CA LYS A 277 1.55 23.57 -3.31
C LYS A 277 1.38 22.06 -3.17
N PRO A 278 1.45 21.52 -1.94
CA PRO A 278 1.39 20.10 -1.72
C PRO A 278 -0.04 19.55 -1.84
N LEU A 279 -0.16 18.35 -2.44
CA LEU A 279 -1.31 17.45 -2.30
C LEU A 279 -0.95 16.39 -1.26
N THR A 280 -1.78 16.24 -0.22
CA THR A 280 -1.60 15.16 0.76
C THR A 280 -2.75 14.17 0.68
N LEU A 281 -2.40 12.87 0.54
CA LEU A 281 -3.33 11.74 0.53
C LEU A 281 -2.97 10.78 1.66
N ARG A 282 -3.99 10.28 2.39
CA ARG A 282 -3.84 9.39 3.54
C ARG A 282 -4.71 8.17 3.39
N TYR A 283 -4.15 7.00 3.73
CA TYR A 283 -4.87 5.73 3.71
C TYR A 283 -4.42 4.87 4.89
N SER A 284 -5.30 3.96 5.33
CA SER A 284 -4.95 2.90 6.26
C SER A 284 -5.07 1.56 5.56
N VAL A 285 -4.09 0.70 5.74
CA VAL A 285 -4.08 -0.68 5.25
C VAL A 285 -4.01 -1.61 6.46
N ARG A 286 -4.96 -2.53 6.57
CA ARG A 286 -4.99 -3.54 7.62
C ARG A 286 -4.87 -4.93 7.03
N VAL A 287 -3.88 -5.71 7.51
CA VAL A 287 -3.73 -7.12 7.15
C VAL A 287 -3.99 -8.01 8.34
N SER A 288 -4.69 -9.12 8.10
CA SER A 288 -5.08 -10.07 9.15
C SER A 288 -5.13 -11.50 8.63
N ASP A 289 -4.82 -12.44 9.51
CA ASP A 289 -5.15 -13.84 9.33
C ASP A 289 -6.66 -14.05 9.55
N ARG A 290 -7.27 -15.06 8.89
CA ARG A 290 -8.70 -15.39 8.98
C ARG A 290 -8.90 -16.83 9.44
#